data_45e7f9eafd818409b7c9ed465f72fa0c
#
_entry.id   45e7f9eafd818409b7c9ed465f72fa0c
#
_cell.length_a   1.000
_cell.length_b   1.000
_cell.length_c   1.000
_cell.angle_alpha   90.00
_cell.angle_beta   90.00
_cell.angle_gamma   90.00
#
_symmetry.space_group_name_H-M   'P 1'
#
loop_
_entity.id
_entity.type
_entity.pdbx_description
1 polymer ?
#
loop_
_entity_poly.entity_id
_entity_poly.type
_entity_poly.pdbx_seq_one_letter_code
_entity_poly.pdbx_strand_id
1 'polypeptide(L)'
;MLGINTNVASLTAQKNLSGSGMGLNNSIARLSSGLRVNSAKDDAAGLAIAERMQAQIKGFDVAGRNANDGISLLQVADGAMGKITDNLQRMRELAVQAKNGTLNDTDRVNLNREYTELANEVDRITTG
;
A
#
# COMPACT_ATOMS: atom_id res chain seq x y z
N MET A 1 -26.58 -1.01 -67.51
CA MET A 1 -27.14 -2.36 -67.70
C MET A 1 -27.88 -2.76 -66.42
N LEU A 2 -29.19 -2.93 -66.51
CA LEU A 2 -30.00 -3.44 -65.46
C LEU A 2 -29.91 -4.97 -65.56
N GLY A 3 -29.09 -5.61 -64.63
CA GLY A 3 -29.02 -7.06 -64.56
C GLY A 3 -30.32 -7.58 -63.95
N ILE A 4 -31.02 -8.48 -64.64
CA ILE A 4 -32.33 -8.99 -64.24
C ILE A 4 -32.27 -9.88 -62.98
N ASN A 5 -31.08 -10.43 -62.69
CA ASN A 5 -30.88 -11.37 -61.53
C ASN A 5 -30.00 -10.80 -60.39
N THR A 6 -29.49 -9.59 -60.50
CA THR A 6 -28.61 -9.03 -59.47
C THR A 6 -28.90 -7.55 -59.30
N ASN A 7 -29.46 -7.17 -58.14
CA ASN A 7 -29.71 -5.78 -57.81
C ASN A 7 -28.48 -5.18 -57.08
N VAL A 8 -27.55 -4.62 -57.89
CA VAL A 8 -26.30 -4.02 -57.41
C VAL A 8 -26.56 -2.87 -56.45
N ALA A 9 -27.63 -2.10 -56.64
CA ALA A 9 -28.00 -1.01 -55.74
C ALA A 9 -28.39 -1.54 -54.33
N SER A 10 -29.16 -2.63 -54.28
CA SER A 10 -29.52 -3.28 -53.03
C SER A 10 -28.30 -3.86 -52.30
N LEU A 11 -27.40 -4.51 -53.04
CA LEU A 11 -26.14 -5.05 -52.44
C LEU A 11 -25.24 -3.94 -51.89
N THR A 12 -25.17 -2.81 -52.59
CA THR A 12 -24.40 -1.64 -52.14
C THR A 12 -25.03 -1.02 -50.89
N ALA A 13 -26.36 -0.91 -50.87
CA ALA A 13 -27.08 -0.43 -49.69
C ALA A 13 -26.88 -1.34 -48.46
N GLN A 14 -26.97 -2.68 -48.66
CA GLN A 14 -26.69 -3.65 -47.59
C GLN A 14 -25.25 -3.56 -47.07
N LYS A 15 -24.27 -3.43 -47.96
CA LYS A 15 -22.87 -3.26 -47.57
C LYS A 15 -22.66 -1.98 -46.73
N ASN A 16 -23.26 -0.87 -47.18
CA ASN A 16 -23.17 0.40 -46.44
C ASN A 16 -23.86 0.32 -45.08
N LEU A 17 -25.02 -0.33 -44.99
CA LEU A 17 -25.74 -0.55 -43.76
C LEU A 17 -24.92 -1.43 -42.76
N SER A 18 -24.33 -2.51 -43.25
CA SER A 18 -23.45 -3.37 -42.46
C SER A 18 -22.22 -2.61 -41.94
N GLY A 19 -21.59 -1.78 -42.80
CA GLY A 19 -20.46 -0.94 -42.40
C GLY A 19 -20.84 0.10 -41.34
N SER A 20 -21.98 0.74 -41.47
CA SER A 20 -22.51 1.69 -40.50
C SER A 20 -22.86 1.01 -39.18
N GLY A 21 -23.42 -0.21 -39.22
CA GLY A 21 -23.71 -1.00 -38.05
C GLY A 21 -22.45 -1.40 -37.26
N MET A 22 -21.38 -1.80 -37.97
CA MET A 22 -20.09 -2.10 -37.31
C MET A 22 -19.47 -0.86 -36.68
N GLY A 23 -19.54 0.31 -37.34
CA GLY A 23 -19.06 1.57 -36.79
C GLY A 23 -19.83 2.00 -35.56
N LEU A 24 -21.18 1.83 -35.58
CA LEU A 24 -22.03 2.13 -34.43
C LEU A 24 -21.71 1.23 -33.24
N ASN A 25 -21.59 -0.07 -33.46
CA ASN A 25 -21.25 -1.03 -32.39
C ASN A 25 -19.89 -0.70 -31.76
N ASN A 26 -18.89 -0.33 -32.55
CA ASN A 26 -17.58 0.10 -32.00
C ASN A 26 -17.69 1.39 -31.19
N SER A 27 -18.48 2.37 -31.67
CA SER A 27 -18.73 3.61 -30.91
C SER A 27 -19.47 3.39 -29.62
N ILE A 28 -20.45 2.50 -29.59
CA ILE A 28 -21.18 2.10 -28.39
C ILE A 28 -20.24 1.39 -27.39
N ALA A 29 -19.38 0.48 -27.87
CA ALA A 29 -18.41 -0.22 -27.02
C ALA A 29 -17.42 0.76 -26.36
N ARG A 30 -16.92 1.75 -27.11
CA ARG A 30 -16.05 2.81 -26.58
C ARG A 30 -16.76 3.74 -25.60
N LEU A 31 -18.01 4.08 -25.87
CA LEU A 31 -18.81 4.93 -24.99
C LEU A 31 -19.13 4.20 -23.65
N SER A 32 -19.47 2.92 -23.75
CA SER A 32 -19.78 2.09 -22.58
C SER A 32 -18.58 1.81 -21.70
N SER A 33 -17.40 1.56 -22.28
CA SER A 33 -16.16 1.33 -21.54
C SER A 33 -15.48 2.62 -21.06
N GLY A 34 -15.78 3.76 -21.70
CA GLY A 34 -15.06 5.01 -21.49
C GLY A 34 -13.62 5.00 -22.05
N LEU A 35 -13.22 3.93 -22.73
CA LEU A 35 -11.86 3.73 -23.23
C LEU A 35 -11.83 3.78 -24.75
N ARG A 36 -10.82 4.43 -25.31
CA ARG A 36 -10.59 4.49 -26.76
C ARG A 36 -10.08 3.16 -27.31
N VAL A 37 -9.26 2.46 -26.57
CA VAL A 37 -8.68 1.15 -26.86
C VAL A 37 -9.32 0.13 -25.93
N ASN A 38 -10.13 -0.76 -26.46
CA ASN A 38 -10.91 -1.72 -25.67
C ASN A 38 -10.43 -3.17 -25.89
N SER A 39 -9.69 -3.39 -26.97
CA SER A 39 -9.18 -4.71 -27.33
C SER A 39 -7.86 -4.60 -28.10
N ALA A 40 -7.11 -5.71 -28.11
CA ALA A 40 -5.86 -5.80 -28.89
C ALA A 40 -6.08 -5.60 -30.39
N LYS A 41 -7.32 -5.77 -30.90
CA LYS A 41 -7.71 -5.51 -32.28
C LYS A 41 -7.67 -4.01 -32.60
N ASP A 42 -7.98 -3.14 -31.65
CA ASP A 42 -8.02 -1.68 -31.82
C ASP A 42 -6.61 -1.09 -31.84
N ASP A 43 -5.76 -1.51 -30.86
CA ASP A 43 -4.35 -1.11 -30.76
C ASP A 43 -3.61 -2.04 -29.82
N ALA A 44 -2.92 -3.04 -30.35
CA ALA A 44 -2.17 -4.02 -29.56
C ALA A 44 -0.98 -3.40 -28.82
N ALA A 45 -0.30 -2.41 -29.44
CA ALA A 45 0.85 -1.75 -28.83
C ALA A 45 0.41 -0.83 -27.68
N GLY A 46 -0.64 -0.03 -27.92
CA GLY A 46 -1.21 0.85 -26.90
C GLY A 46 -1.78 0.08 -25.71
N LEU A 47 -2.44 -1.05 -25.96
CA LEU A 47 -2.95 -1.92 -24.89
C LEU A 47 -1.83 -2.48 -24.02
N ALA A 48 -0.76 -3.02 -24.62
CA ALA A 48 0.39 -3.56 -23.89
C ALA A 48 1.10 -2.48 -23.05
N ILE A 49 1.20 -1.25 -23.56
CA ILE A 49 1.74 -0.11 -22.80
C ILE A 49 0.82 0.23 -21.62
N ALA A 50 -0.49 0.31 -21.85
CA ALA A 50 -1.48 0.64 -20.84
C ALA A 50 -1.49 -0.40 -19.70
N GLU A 51 -1.46 -1.70 -20.01
CA GLU A 51 -1.38 -2.77 -19.03
C GLU A 51 -0.11 -2.69 -18.19
N ARG A 52 1.04 -2.42 -18.82
CA ARG A 52 2.30 -2.25 -18.10
C ARG A 52 2.28 -1.02 -17.19
N MET A 53 1.74 0.10 -17.67
CA MET A 53 1.59 1.30 -16.85
C MET A 53 0.63 1.08 -15.69
N GLN A 54 -0.47 0.37 -15.92
CA GLN A 54 -1.42 0.03 -14.87
C GLN A 54 -0.80 -0.90 -13.80
N ALA A 55 0.03 -1.85 -14.20
CA ALA A 55 0.80 -2.68 -13.29
C ALA A 55 1.78 -1.84 -12.44
N GLN A 56 2.45 -0.85 -13.06
CA GLN A 56 3.33 0.07 -12.33
C GLN A 56 2.55 0.94 -11.33
N ILE A 57 1.39 1.49 -11.72
CA ILE A 57 0.54 2.28 -10.83
C ILE A 57 0.13 1.45 -9.61
N LYS A 58 -0.36 0.22 -9.84
CA LYS A 58 -0.68 -0.71 -8.74
C LYS A 58 0.53 -1.01 -7.85
N GLY A 59 1.72 -1.12 -8.45
CA GLY A 59 2.98 -1.28 -7.71
C GLY A 59 3.29 -0.08 -6.82
N PHE A 60 3.12 1.13 -7.33
CA PHE A 60 3.30 2.36 -6.54
C PHE A 60 2.28 2.50 -5.40
N ASP A 61 1.02 2.11 -5.64
CA ASP A 61 -0.01 2.10 -4.61
C ASP A 61 0.34 1.14 -3.46
N VAL A 62 0.87 -0.04 -3.80
CA VAL A 62 1.36 -1.00 -2.78
C VAL A 62 2.59 -0.46 -2.06
N ALA A 63 3.55 0.12 -2.80
CA ALA A 63 4.74 0.71 -2.21
C ALA A 63 4.39 1.86 -1.25
N GLY A 64 3.40 2.70 -1.61
CA GLY A 64 2.88 3.75 -0.74
C GLY A 64 2.28 3.21 0.56
N ARG A 65 1.48 2.14 0.49
CA ARG A 65 0.96 1.48 1.70
C ARG A 65 2.08 0.90 2.55
N ASN A 66 3.02 0.18 1.94
CA ASN A 66 4.16 -0.40 2.66
C ASN A 66 5.02 0.67 3.33
N ALA A 67 5.18 1.84 2.71
CA ALA A 67 5.88 2.98 3.32
C ALA A 67 5.13 3.51 4.55
N ASN A 68 3.80 3.64 4.48
CA ASN A 68 2.99 4.05 5.63
C ASN A 68 3.02 3.02 6.77
N ASP A 69 2.99 1.73 6.43
CA ASP A 69 3.13 0.65 7.40
C ASP A 69 4.51 0.70 8.07
N GLY A 70 5.58 0.97 7.28
CA GLY A 70 6.92 1.19 7.81
C GLY A 70 7.01 2.39 8.75
N ILE A 71 6.38 3.50 8.41
CA ILE A 71 6.31 4.69 9.29
C ILE A 71 5.59 4.34 10.59
N SER A 72 4.47 3.62 10.52
CA SER A 72 3.73 3.20 11.70
C SER A 72 4.56 2.30 12.62
N LEU A 73 5.32 1.37 12.05
CA LEU A 73 6.25 0.51 12.79
C LEU A 73 7.35 1.33 13.49
N LEU A 74 7.92 2.33 12.77
CA LEU A 74 8.93 3.21 13.34
C LEU A 74 8.38 4.07 14.49
N GLN A 75 7.12 4.52 14.40
CA GLN A 75 6.46 5.27 15.48
C GLN A 75 6.27 4.40 16.73
N VAL A 76 5.90 3.13 16.56
CA VAL A 76 5.81 2.18 17.68
C VAL A 76 7.20 1.96 18.31
N ALA A 77 8.22 1.75 17.47
CA ALA A 77 9.60 1.58 17.93
C ALA A 77 10.12 2.82 18.68
N ASP A 78 9.83 4.03 18.19
CA ASP A 78 10.20 5.29 18.85
C ASP A 78 9.52 5.42 20.22
N GLY A 79 8.24 5.08 20.32
CA GLY A 79 7.51 5.03 21.58
C GLY A 79 8.11 4.03 22.58
N ALA A 80 8.50 2.85 22.11
CA ALA A 80 9.16 1.83 22.93
C ALA A 80 10.54 2.30 23.40
N MET A 81 11.35 2.90 22.53
CA MET A 81 12.65 3.49 22.88
C MET A 81 12.53 4.62 23.89
N GLY A 82 11.48 5.46 23.79
CA GLY A 82 11.15 6.46 24.78
C GLY A 82 10.95 5.85 26.17
N LYS A 83 10.16 4.77 26.26
CA LYS A 83 9.94 4.06 27.53
C LYS A 83 11.20 3.41 28.10
N ILE A 84 12.03 2.82 27.25
CA ILE A 84 13.33 2.30 27.66
C ILE A 84 14.21 3.41 28.26
N THR A 85 14.23 4.56 27.62
CA THR A 85 15.00 5.73 28.09
C THR A 85 14.52 6.20 29.46
N ASP A 86 13.19 6.32 29.66
CA ASP A 86 12.60 6.69 30.95
C ASP A 86 12.98 5.68 32.05
N ASN A 87 12.87 4.40 31.76
CA ASN A 87 13.23 3.32 32.69
C ASN A 87 14.72 3.35 33.04
N LEU A 88 15.61 3.55 32.08
CA LEU A 88 17.05 3.68 32.32
C LEU A 88 17.40 4.92 33.16
N GLN A 89 16.73 6.04 32.95
CA GLN A 89 16.89 7.22 33.78
C GLN A 89 16.46 6.94 35.22
N ARG A 90 15.32 6.27 35.41
CA ARG A 90 14.85 5.89 36.74
C ARG A 90 15.79 4.89 37.42
N MET A 91 16.31 3.91 36.70
CA MET A 91 17.33 2.99 37.21
C MET A 91 18.60 3.73 37.65
N ARG A 92 19.02 4.75 36.90
CA ARG A 92 20.15 5.62 37.27
C ARG A 92 19.87 6.40 38.56
N GLU A 93 18.67 6.96 38.70
CA GLU A 93 18.28 7.66 39.95
C GLU A 93 18.34 6.72 41.15
N LEU A 94 17.78 5.51 41.03
CA LEU A 94 17.81 4.50 42.07
C LEU A 94 19.25 4.10 42.44
N ALA A 95 20.13 3.94 41.47
CA ALA A 95 21.53 3.63 41.67
C ALA A 95 22.28 4.76 42.40
N VAL A 96 21.99 6.04 42.06
CA VAL A 96 22.55 7.20 42.76
C VAL A 96 22.01 7.27 44.19
N GLN A 97 20.71 7.02 44.39
CA GLN A 97 20.10 7.00 45.73
C GLN A 97 20.69 5.88 46.59
N ALA A 98 20.91 4.69 46.03
CA ALA A 98 21.50 3.55 46.77
C ALA A 98 22.93 3.81 47.28
N LYS A 99 23.67 4.77 46.65
CA LYS A 99 25.00 5.20 47.13
C LYS A 99 24.96 6.08 48.38
N ASN A 100 23.78 6.57 48.77
CA ASN A 100 23.67 7.38 49.98
C ASN A 100 23.98 6.56 51.24
N GLY A 101 24.95 7.00 52.00
CA GLY A 101 25.37 6.32 53.23
C GLY A 101 24.39 6.39 54.41
N THR A 102 23.29 7.14 54.29
CA THR A 102 22.24 7.23 55.32
C THR A 102 21.17 6.15 55.21
N LEU A 103 21.19 5.37 54.14
CA LEU A 103 20.23 4.28 53.89
C LEU A 103 20.60 3.04 54.69
N ASN A 104 19.59 2.43 55.28
CA ASN A 104 19.73 1.10 55.92
C ASN A 104 19.67 -0.04 54.91
N ASP A 105 19.99 -1.27 55.31
CA ASP A 105 20.03 -2.42 54.42
C ASP A 105 18.64 -2.78 53.88
N THR A 106 17.57 -2.56 54.63
CA THR A 106 16.18 -2.80 54.20
C THR A 106 15.79 -1.83 53.08
N ASP A 107 16.19 -0.56 53.18
CA ASP A 107 15.93 0.45 52.13
C ASP A 107 16.67 0.11 50.83
N ARG A 108 17.92 -0.37 50.95
CA ARG A 108 18.70 -0.80 49.79
C ARG A 108 18.08 -2.04 49.12
N VAL A 109 17.52 -2.97 49.87
CA VAL A 109 16.79 -4.13 49.31
C VAL A 109 15.54 -3.68 48.54
N ASN A 110 14.79 -2.70 49.08
CA ASN A 110 13.62 -2.16 48.40
C ASN A 110 13.99 -1.43 47.09
N LEU A 111 15.05 -0.61 47.08
CA LEU A 111 15.57 0.04 45.88
C LEU A 111 16.05 -1.00 44.85
N ASN A 112 16.70 -2.05 45.27
CA ASN A 112 17.15 -3.11 44.37
C ASN A 112 15.97 -3.89 43.76
N ARG A 113 14.87 -4.06 44.48
CA ARG A 113 13.65 -4.67 43.95
C ARG A 113 13.07 -3.80 42.86
N GLU A 114 12.90 -2.48 43.08
CA GLU A 114 12.43 -1.54 42.06
C GLU A 114 13.35 -1.55 40.85
N TYR A 115 14.67 -1.53 41.03
CA TYR A 115 15.64 -1.63 39.97
C TYR A 115 15.49 -2.89 39.13
N THR A 116 15.27 -4.04 39.77
CA THR A 116 15.09 -5.33 39.10
C THR A 116 13.79 -5.36 38.27
N GLU A 117 12.69 -4.79 38.79
CA GLU A 117 11.43 -4.69 38.08
C GLU A 117 11.56 -3.80 36.82
N LEU A 118 12.27 -2.67 36.92
CA LEU A 118 12.55 -1.81 35.78
C LEU A 118 13.43 -2.52 34.74
N ALA A 119 14.42 -3.31 35.16
CA ALA A 119 15.26 -4.12 34.29
C ALA A 119 14.43 -5.18 33.53
N ASN A 120 13.53 -5.88 34.25
CA ASN A 120 12.62 -6.84 33.64
C ASN A 120 11.66 -6.18 32.63
N GLU A 121 11.20 -4.96 32.93
CA GLU A 121 10.35 -4.21 32.00
C GLU A 121 11.10 -3.76 30.74
N VAL A 122 12.37 -3.37 30.86
CA VAL A 122 13.22 -3.09 29.69
C VAL A 122 13.41 -4.36 28.86
N ASP A 123 13.67 -5.50 29.49
CA ASP A 123 13.80 -6.78 28.79
C ASP A 123 12.50 -7.19 28.09
N ARG A 124 11.35 -7.00 28.74
CA ARG A 124 10.03 -7.23 28.16
C ARG A 124 9.77 -6.37 26.91
N ILE A 125 10.18 -5.10 26.93
CA ILE A 125 10.00 -4.19 25.78
C ILE A 125 10.93 -4.58 24.62
N THR A 126 12.09 -5.17 24.89
CA THR A 126 13.07 -5.55 23.87
C THR A 126 12.84 -6.91 23.27
N THR A 127 12.21 -7.83 24.03
CA THR A 127 11.97 -9.23 23.59
C THR A 127 10.56 -9.47 23.08
N GLY A 128 9.63 -8.51 23.29
CA GLY A 128 8.33 -8.48 22.67
C GLY A 128 7.19 -9.03 23.29
#